data_2ac026d3a6e5a5f3da00f592680c84ff
#
_entry.id   2ac026d3a6e5a5f3da00f592680c84ff
#
_cell.length_a   1.000
_cell.length_b   1.000
_cell.length_c   1.000
_cell.angle_alpha   90.00
_cell.angle_beta   90.00
_cell.angle_gamma   90.00
#
_symmetry.space_group_name_H-M   'P 1'
#
loop_
_entity.id
_entity.type
_entity.pdbx_description
1 polymer ?
#
loop_
_entity_poly.entity_id
_entity_poly.type
_entity_poly.pdbx_seq_one_letter_code
_entity_poly.pdbx_strand_id
1 'polypeptide(L)'
;MLKALIQTIRLKEKSGNKILLSDLYFSLNSGKIYTILGKNGSGKSTLIKSLTNLLNRRFYEISGQVFWKGKDILSLEDLFMLNIRKNEIRYVFQDLTNSFDPLKKFKYYFDNSGFDRQNISELLDYFLLPDYEHISNLHPYEVSGGMAQRISLVFALLPIPGLLILDEPTSAIDFTNVNLVTLKLKDIISSGNQSALIVTQDVKFAKEISDEIAFLSDGKLSSFKAVDN
;
A
#
# COMPACT_ATOMS: atom_id res chain seq x y z
N MET A 1 -9.52 13.60 0.32
CA MET A 1 -8.10 13.27 0.03
C MET A 1 -7.98 12.45 -1.25
N LEU A 2 -8.40 11.17 -1.27
CA LEU A 2 -8.52 10.36 -2.49
C LEU A 2 -9.99 10.11 -2.81
N LYS A 3 -10.39 10.20 -4.10
CA LYS A 3 -11.73 9.84 -4.57
C LYS A 3 -11.60 8.97 -5.82
N ALA A 4 -12.15 7.77 -5.77
CA ALA A 4 -12.21 6.84 -6.89
C ALA A 4 -13.61 6.86 -7.52
N LEU A 5 -13.67 7.03 -8.83
CA LEU A 5 -14.87 7.00 -9.67
C LEU A 5 -14.58 6.08 -10.85
N ILE A 6 -14.35 4.79 -10.59
CA ILE A 6 -13.98 3.80 -11.58
C ILE A 6 -15.21 3.01 -11.98
N GLN A 7 -15.62 3.11 -13.25
CA GLN A 7 -16.73 2.38 -13.81
C GLN A 7 -16.39 0.92 -14.06
N THR A 8 -15.23 0.66 -14.68
CA THR A 8 -14.78 -0.71 -14.94
C THR A 8 -13.25 -0.82 -14.94
N ILE A 9 -12.75 -1.98 -14.50
CA ILE A 9 -11.38 -2.43 -14.76
C ILE A 9 -11.49 -3.73 -15.55
N ARG A 10 -10.89 -3.76 -16.74
CA ARG A 10 -10.95 -4.89 -17.67
C ARG A 10 -9.57 -5.49 -17.88
N LEU A 11 -9.52 -6.80 -18.01
CA LEU A 11 -8.36 -7.54 -18.51
C LEU A 11 -8.54 -7.72 -20.03
N LYS A 12 -7.52 -7.34 -20.78
CA LYS A 12 -7.44 -7.51 -22.24
C LYS A 12 -6.97 -8.92 -22.55
N GLU A 13 -7.82 -9.75 -23.06
CA GLU A 13 -7.51 -11.12 -23.48
C GLU A 13 -7.65 -11.26 -25.00
N LYS A 14 -6.99 -12.27 -25.60
CA LYS A 14 -7.13 -12.57 -27.04
C LYS A 14 -8.57 -12.92 -27.44
N SER A 15 -9.33 -13.46 -26.51
CA SER A 15 -10.74 -13.87 -26.68
C SER A 15 -11.76 -12.74 -26.47
N GLY A 16 -11.32 -11.56 -26.05
CA GLY A 16 -12.16 -10.42 -25.70
C GLY A 16 -11.84 -9.87 -24.30
N ASN A 17 -12.31 -8.67 -24.01
CA ASN A 17 -12.04 -8.01 -22.74
C ASN A 17 -12.94 -8.57 -21.63
N LYS A 18 -12.32 -9.07 -20.55
CA LYS A 18 -13.03 -9.55 -19.35
C LYS A 18 -13.11 -8.43 -18.30
N ILE A 19 -14.32 -8.09 -17.84
CA ILE A 19 -14.52 -7.18 -16.70
C ILE A 19 -14.08 -7.93 -15.43
N LEU A 20 -13.11 -7.35 -14.73
CA LEU A 20 -12.63 -7.84 -13.43
C LEU A 20 -13.32 -7.14 -12.26
N LEU A 21 -13.48 -5.82 -12.36
CA LEU A 21 -14.08 -4.99 -11.33
C LEU A 21 -14.99 -3.95 -11.98
N SER A 22 -16.10 -3.62 -11.30
CA SER A 22 -17.04 -2.58 -11.75
C SER A 22 -17.59 -1.77 -10.57
N ASP A 23 -18.08 -0.57 -10.89
CA ASP A 23 -18.83 0.30 -9.97
C ASP A 23 -18.06 0.64 -8.68
N LEU A 24 -16.78 0.97 -8.83
CA LEU A 24 -15.91 1.31 -7.69
C LEU A 24 -16.01 2.82 -7.38
N TYR A 25 -16.93 3.17 -6.52
CA TYR A 25 -17.19 4.56 -6.12
C TYR A 25 -16.97 4.73 -4.63
N PHE A 26 -15.86 5.37 -4.24
CA PHE A 26 -15.54 5.61 -2.83
C PHE A 26 -14.60 6.80 -2.64
N SER A 27 -14.51 7.27 -1.39
CA SER A 27 -13.59 8.33 -1.00
C SER A 27 -12.88 7.95 0.29
N LEU A 28 -11.60 8.33 0.37
CA LEU A 28 -10.76 8.19 1.56
C LEU A 28 -10.41 9.58 2.08
N ASN A 29 -10.65 9.81 3.37
CA ASN A 29 -10.31 11.05 4.06
C ASN A 29 -9.02 10.88 4.88
N SER A 30 -8.40 11.99 5.28
CA SER A 30 -7.22 11.96 6.15
C SER A 30 -7.58 11.48 7.56
N GLY A 31 -6.59 10.94 8.27
CA GLY A 31 -6.70 10.56 9.68
C GLY A 31 -7.47 9.26 9.92
N LYS A 32 -7.59 8.39 8.89
CA LYS A 32 -8.31 7.11 9.02
C LYS A 32 -7.56 5.95 8.37
N ILE A 33 -7.79 4.76 8.94
CA ILE A 33 -7.37 3.49 8.38
C ILE A 33 -8.61 2.82 7.75
N TYR A 34 -8.54 2.62 6.44
CA TYR A 34 -9.55 1.93 5.65
C TYR A 34 -9.07 0.53 5.30
N THR A 35 -9.96 -0.46 5.42
CA THR A 35 -9.64 -1.81 4.96
C THR A 35 -10.65 -2.33 3.96
N ILE A 36 -10.15 -2.93 2.88
CA ILE A 36 -10.95 -3.69 1.92
C ILE A 36 -10.72 -5.19 2.18
N LEU A 37 -11.75 -5.84 2.66
CA LEU A 37 -11.80 -7.28 2.85
C LEU A 37 -12.24 -8.00 1.58
N GLY A 38 -11.62 -9.12 1.28
CA GLY A 38 -12.04 -9.98 0.18
C GLY A 38 -11.22 -11.27 0.10
N LYS A 39 -11.80 -12.30 -0.50
CA LYS A 39 -11.11 -13.59 -0.71
C LYS A 39 -9.91 -13.43 -1.65
N ASN A 40 -8.99 -14.40 -1.63
CA ASN A 40 -7.93 -14.46 -2.64
C ASN A 40 -8.54 -14.54 -4.04
N GLY A 41 -7.96 -13.77 -4.99
CA GLY A 41 -8.48 -13.68 -6.35
C GLY A 41 -9.69 -12.76 -6.54
N SER A 42 -10.22 -12.10 -5.50
CA SER A 42 -11.35 -11.17 -5.65
C SER A 42 -11.00 -9.86 -6.38
N GLY A 43 -9.72 -9.58 -6.64
CA GLY A 43 -9.28 -8.38 -7.33
C GLY A 43 -8.76 -7.26 -6.43
N LYS A 44 -8.50 -7.52 -5.14
CA LYS A 44 -7.99 -6.52 -4.18
C LYS A 44 -6.73 -5.82 -4.69
N SER A 45 -5.69 -6.58 -5.05
CA SER A 45 -4.45 -6.01 -5.58
C SER A 45 -4.65 -5.29 -6.91
N THR A 46 -5.59 -5.75 -7.77
CA THR A 46 -5.96 -5.04 -9.00
C THR A 46 -6.59 -3.68 -8.68
N LEU A 47 -7.51 -3.65 -7.72
CA LEU A 47 -8.16 -2.41 -7.28
C LEU A 47 -7.11 -1.40 -6.79
N ILE A 48 -6.27 -1.76 -5.80
CA ILE A 48 -5.33 -0.80 -5.22
C ILE A 48 -4.24 -0.37 -6.20
N LYS A 49 -3.79 -1.25 -7.13
CA LYS A 49 -2.88 -0.87 -8.21
C LYS A 49 -3.52 0.10 -9.20
N SER A 50 -4.83 0.01 -9.42
CA SER A 50 -5.56 0.94 -10.29
C SER A 50 -5.58 2.36 -9.74
N LEU A 51 -5.65 2.52 -8.40
CA LEU A 51 -5.68 3.82 -7.73
C LEU A 51 -4.40 4.65 -7.94
N THR A 52 -3.29 4.02 -8.28
CA THR A 52 -1.99 4.68 -8.45
C THR A 52 -1.41 4.48 -9.85
N ASN A 53 -2.27 4.08 -10.82
CA ASN A 53 -1.88 3.84 -12.20
C ASN A 53 -0.70 2.85 -12.34
N LEU A 54 -0.68 1.79 -11.49
CA LEU A 54 0.33 0.72 -11.51
C LEU A 54 -0.07 -0.49 -12.35
N LEU A 55 -1.30 -0.53 -12.86
CA LEU A 55 -1.73 -1.59 -13.77
C LEU A 55 -1.08 -1.41 -15.14
N ASN A 56 -0.51 -2.49 -15.68
CA ASN A 56 0.10 -2.45 -17.01
C ASN A 56 -0.97 -2.25 -18.10
N ARG A 57 -0.94 -1.10 -18.77
CA ARG A 57 -1.90 -0.70 -19.80
C ARG A 57 -1.96 -1.64 -21.02
N ARG A 58 -0.96 -2.52 -21.19
CA ARG A 58 -1.01 -3.57 -22.23
C ARG A 58 -2.03 -4.65 -21.91
N PHE A 59 -2.20 -4.96 -20.61
CA PHE A 59 -3.08 -6.02 -20.14
C PHE A 59 -4.35 -5.50 -19.49
N TYR A 60 -4.39 -4.26 -19.03
CA TYR A 60 -5.53 -3.70 -18.32
C TYR A 60 -6.03 -2.42 -18.98
N GLU A 61 -7.35 -2.24 -18.88
CA GLU A 61 -8.05 -1.02 -19.26
C GLU A 61 -8.89 -0.53 -18.08
N ILE A 62 -8.72 0.73 -17.71
CA ILE A 62 -9.47 1.39 -16.65
C ILE A 62 -10.38 2.43 -17.28
N SER A 63 -11.70 2.32 -17.03
CA SER A 63 -12.68 3.35 -17.39
C SER A 63 -13.10 4.08 -16.13
N GLY A 64 -12.84 5.38 -16.06
CA GLY A 64 -13.16 6.20 -14.91
C GLY A 64 -12.04 7.16 -14.54
N GLN A 65 -12.09 7.68 -13.33
CA GLN A 65 -11.17 8.69 -12.81
C GLN A 65 -10.77 8.37 -11.38
N VAL A 66 -9.56 8.77 -11.00
CA VAL A 66 -9.09 8.74 -9.61
C VAL A 66 -8.53 10.11 -9.26
N PHE A 67 -9.15 10.78 -8.31
CA PHE A 67 -8.72 12.10 -7.85
C PHE A 67 -7.85 11.97 -6.60
N TRP A 68 -6.68 12.57 -6.64
CA TRP A 68 -5.82 12.80 -5.49
C TRP A 68 -5.73 14.31 -5.24
N LYS A 69 -6.18 14.77 -4.08
CA LYS A 69 -6.23 16.21 -3.73
C LYS A 69 -6.88 17.06 -4.83
N GLY A 70 -7.94 16.54 -5.46
CA GLY A 70 -8.71 17.22 -6.51
C GLY A 70 -8.16 17.10 -7.93
N LYS A 71 -6.98 16.47 -8.13
CA LYS A 71 -6.40 16.25 -9.48
C LYS A 71 -6.66 14.80 -9.93
N ASP A 72 -7.16 14.61 -11.17
CA ASP A 72 -7.31 13.28 -11.76
C ASP A 72 -5.92 12.71 -12.09
N ILE A 73 -5.50 11.73 -11.29
CA ILE A 73 -4.15 11.14 -11.39
C ILE A 73 -4.03 10.07 -12.49
N LEU A 74 -5.15 9.55 -13.03
CA LEU A 74 -5.09 8.60 -14.14
C LEU A 74 -4.77 9.29 -15.47
N SER A 75 -5.05 10.57 -15.59
CA SER A 75 -4.75 11.40 -16.77
C SER A 75 -3.37 12.05 -16.77
N LEU A 76 -2.62 11.91 -15.65
CA LEU A 76 -1.30 12.53 -15.53
C LEU A 76 -0.24 11.80 -16.37
N GLU A 77 0.74 12.58 -16.82
CA GLU A 77 1.96 12.06 -17.42
C GLU A 77 2.79 11.25 -16.41
N ASP A 78 3.57 10.31 -16.90
CA ASP A 78 4.30 9.33 -16.06
C ASP A 78 5.26 10.00 -15.06
N LEU A 79 5.89 11.13 -15.41
CA LEU A 79 6.78 11.86 -14.50
C LEU A 79 6.04 12.47 -13.30
N PHE A 80 4.86 13.06 -13.53
CA PHE A 80 4.02 13.58 -12.44
C PHE A 80 3.49 12.44 -11.56
N MET A 81 3.08 11.34 -12.19
CA MET A 81 2.62 10.17 -11.47
C MET A 81 3.74 9.52 -10.64
N LEU A 82 4.97 9.51 -11.17
CA LEU A 82 6.14 9.03 -10.43
C LEU A 82 6.38 9.87 -9.16
N ASN A 83 6.28 11.21 -9.26
CA ASN A 83 6.41 12.09 -8.10
C ASN A 83 5.35 11.84 -7.03
N ILE A 84 4.07 11.65 -7.43
CA ILE A 84 2.99 11.30 -6.50
C ILE A 84 3.28 9.98 -5.80
N ARG A 85 3.68 8.94 -6.54
CA ARG A 85 4.05 7.63 -5.98
C ARG A 85 5.29 7.67 -5.08
N LYS A 86 6.22 8.58 -5.36
CA LYS A 86 7.44 8.73 -4.56
C LYS A 86 7.19 9.45 -3.24
N ASN A 87 6.33 10.46 -3.22
CA ASN A 87 6.25 11.40 -2.12
C ASN A 87 4.88 11.47 -1.42
N GLU A 88 3.78 11.15 -2.10
CA GLU A 88 2.44 11.43 -1.59
C GLU A 88 1.60 10.17 -1.35
N ILE A 89 1.72 9.16 -2.22
CA ILE A 89 1.01 7.88 -2.10
C ILE A 89 2.03 6.75 -2.17
N ARG A 90 2.28 6.11 -1.04
CA ARG A 90 3.24 4.99 -0.99
C ARG A 90 2.51 3.65 -1.01
N TYR A 91 3.11 2.71 -1.71
CA TYR A 91 2.58 1.37 -1.86
C TYR A 91 3.55 0.36 -1.24
N VAL A 92 3.05 -0.48 -0.34
CA VAL A 92 3.78 -1.63 0.23
C VAL A 92 3.18 -2.89 -0.35
N PHE A 93 3.97 -3.60 -1.16
CA PHE A 93 3.55 -4.81 -1.87
C PHE A 93 3.52 -6.03 -0.94
N GLN A 94 2.72 -7.02 -1.31
CA GLN A 94 2.65 -8.30 -0.61
C GLN A 94 3.98 -9.08 -0.66
N ASP A 95 4.62 -9.09 -1.84
CA ASP A 95 5.90 -9.76 -2.06
C ASP A 95 7.06 -8.77 -1.91
N LEU A 96 7.55 -8.67 -0.70
CA LEU A 96 8.54 -7.67 -0.32
C LEU A 96 9.97 -8.05 -0.70
N THR A 97 10.29 -9.34 -0.71
CA THR A 97 11.62 -9.82 -1.15
C THR A 97 11.86 -9.52 -2.62
N ASN A 98 10.84 -9.63 -3.46
CA ASN A 98 10.92 -9.27 -4.87
C ASN A 98 10.73 -7.76 -5.15
N SER A 99 10.47 -6.95 -4.12
CA SER A 99 10.40 -5.48 -4.27
C SER A 99 11.78 -4.83 -4.34
N PHE A 100 12.83 -5.56 -3.99
CA PHE A 100 14.22 -5.13 -4.01
C PHE A 100 15.03 -5.98 -4.98
N ASP A 101 16.00 -5.37 -5.68
CA ASP A 101 16.98 -6.10 -6.47
C ASP A 101 17.86 -6.95 -5.52
N PRO A 102 17.85 -8.29 -5.63
CA PRO A 102 18.57 -9.15 -4.71
C PRO A 102 20.10 -8.98 -4.75
N LEU A 103 20.62 -8.41 -5.82
CA LEU A 103 22.06 -8.18 -5.98
C LEU A 103 22.56 -6.89 -5.30
N LYS A 104 21.65 -6.08 -4.78
CA LYS A 104 21.97 -4.79 -4.13
C LYS A 104 21.73 -4.86 -2.64
N LYS A 105 22.69 -4.36 -1.86
CA LYS A 105 22.54 -4.19 -0.42
C LYS A 105 21.51 -3.10 -0.10
N PHE A 106 20.94 -3.13 1.09
CA PHE A 106 20.02 -2.07 1.56
C PHE A 106 20.68 -0.69 1.58
N LYS A 107 21.99 -0.61 1.75
CA LYS A 107 22.76 0.64 1.59
C LYS A 107 22.48 1.34 0.27
N TYR A 108 22.43 0.61 -0.84
CA TYR A 108 22.10 1.20 -2.14
C TYR A 108 20.76 1.91 -2.13
N TYR A 109 19.73 1.32 -1.49
CA TYR A 109 18.41 1.91 -1.41
C TYR A 109 18.36 3.09 -0.46
N PHE A 110 19.06 3.02 0.68
CA PHE A 110 19.18 4.13 1.62
C PHE A 110 19.87 5.34 0.99
N ASP A 111 21.02 5.14 0.33
CA ASP A 111 21.76 6.21 -0.34
C ASP A 111 20.95 6.88 -1.47
N ASN A 112 20.04 6.14 -2.13
CA ASN A 112 19.19 6.65 -3.20
C ASN A 112 17.78 7.09 -2.73
N SER A 113 17.48 7.01 -1.44
CA SER A 113 16.19 7.40 -0.87
C SER A 113 15.96 8.91 -0.91
N GLY A 114 17.04 9.70 -0.83
CA GLY A 114 17.01 11.15 -0.68
C GLY A 114 16.84 11.62 0.77
N PHE A 115 16.90 10.70 1.74
CA PHE A 115 16.80 10.99 3.17
C PHE A 115 18.13 10.75 3.87
N ASP A 116 18.39 11.53 4.92
CA ASP A 116 19.62 11.38 5.68
C ASP A 116 19.59 10.12 6.58
N ARG A 117 20.78 9.78 7.08
CA ARG A 117 20.95 8.60 7.91
C ARG A 117 20.16 8.68 9.22
N GLN A 118 19.99 9.88 9.78
CA GLN A 118 19.26 10.07 11.03
C GLN A 118 17.79 9.68 10.85
N ASN A 119 17.11 10.22 9.84
CA ASN A 119 15.72 9.89 9.54
C ASN A 119 15.52 8.38 9.31
N ILE A 120 16.46 7.74 8.60
CA ILE A 120 16.41 6.29 8.37
C ILE A 120 16.58 5.54 9.70
N SER A 121 17.57 5.91 10.51
CA SER A 121 17.86 5.25 11.80
C SER A 121 16.68 5.36 12.78
N GLU A 122 16.05 6.53 12.87
CA GLU A 122 14.85 6.74 13.70
C GLU A 122 13.69 5.81 13.31
N LEU A 123 13.47 5.61 12.01
CA LEU A 123 12.44 4.67 11.55
C LEU A 123 12.85 3.20 11.73
N LEU A 124 14.12 2.85 11.54
CA LEU A 124 14.60 1.50 11.85
C LEU A 124 14.37 1.15 13.32
N ASP A 125 14.76 2.06 14.23
CA ASP A 125 14.54 1.91 15.67
C ASP A 125 13.04 1.87 16.01
N TYR A 126 12.24 2.77 15.42
CA TYR A 126 10.78 2.80 15.57
C TYR A 126 10.13 1.45 15.24
N PHE A 127 10.62 0.76 14.21
CA PHE A 127 10.14 -0.56 13.82
C PHE A 127 10.89 -1.73 14.48
N LEU A 128 11.70 -1.47 15.51
CA LEU A 128 12.51 -2.47 16.23
C LEU A 128 13.36 -3.32 15.29
N LEU A 129 13.96 -2.69 14.30
CA LEU A 129 14.94 -3.30 13.41
C LEU A 129 16.35 -3.09 13.96
N PRO A 130 17.34 -3.91 13.57
CA PRO A 130 18.74 -3.62 13.83
C PRO A 130 19.16 -2.24 13.31
N ASP A 131 20.26 -1.73 13.82
CA ASP A 131 20.77 -0.41 13.47
C ASP A 131 21.08 -0.25 11.97
N TYR A 132 21.30 0.99 11.57
CA TYR A 132 21.58 1.35 10.19
C TYR A 132 22.79 0.59 9.61
N GLU A 133 23.89 0.44 10.37
CA GLU A 133 25.10 -0.22 9.88
C GLU A 133 24.83 -1.69 9.59
N HIS A 134 24.11 -2.37 10.47
CA HIS A 134 23.75 -3.75 10.27
C HIS A 134 22.84 -3.92 9.04
N ILE A 135 21.69 -3.21 9.00
CA ILE A 135 20.73 -3.36 7.89
C ILE A 135 21.33 -2.92 6.56
N SER A 136 22.09 -1.82 6.50
CA SER A 136 22.66 -1.31 5.26
C SER A 136 23.63 -2.30 4.60
N ASN A 137 24.26 -3.18 5.37
CA ASN A 137 25.20 -4.19 4.85
C ASN A 137 24.54 -5.49 4.38
N LEU A 138 23.26 -5.71 4.68
CA LEU A 138 22.50 -6.90 4.25
C LEU A 138 21.95 -6.75 2.83
N HIS A 139 21.77 -7.88 2.17
CA HIS A 139 21.01 -8.02 0.93
C HIS A 139 19.55 -8.42 1.26
N PRO A 140 18.59 -8.19 0.36
CA PRO A 140 17.17 -8.54 0.58
C PRO A 140 16.94 -10.02 0.92
N TYR A 141 17.74 -10.93 0.42
CA TYR A 141 17.63 -12.38 0.71
C TYR A 141 18.22 -12.80 2.06
N GLU A 142 18.93 -11.91 2.76
CA GLU A 142 19.52 -12.17 4.08
C GLU A 142 18.61 -11.79 5.24
N VAL A 143 17.46 -11.16 4.96
CA VAL A 143 16.50 -10.75 6.00
C VAL A 143 15.31 -11.70 6.08
N SER A 144 14.74 -11.86 7.28
CA SER A 144 13.49 -12.61 7.44
C SER A 144 12.31 -11.88 6.80
N GLY A 145 11.22 -12.59 6.49
CA GLY A 145 10.01 -11.99 5.94
C GLY A 145 9.46 -10.83 6.78
N GLY A 146 9.46 -10.99 8.11
CA GLY A 146 9.05 -9.92 9.04
C GLY A 146 10.02 -8.73 9.06
N MET A 147 11.33 -8.94 8.89
CA MET A 147 12.30 -7.85 8.72
C MET A 147 12.07 -7.14 7.38
N ALA A 148 11.92 -7.88 6.27
CA ALA A 148 11.68 -7.33 4.94
C ALA A 148 10.43 -6.43 4.94
N GLN A 149 9.35 -6.85 5.62
CA GLN A 149 8.13 -6.07 5.74
C GLN A 149 8.36 -4.77 6.51
N ARG A 150 9.01 -4.83 7.67
CA ARG A 150 9.30 -3.63 8.46
C ARG A 150 10.25 -2.68 7.73
N ILE A 151 11.26 -3.19 7.02
CA ILE A 151 12.15 -2.39 6.16
C ILE A 151 11.34 -1.70 5.04
N SER A 152 10.40 -2.41 4.41
CA SER A 152 9.53 -1.81 3.38
C SER A 152 8.65 -0.71 3.93
N LEU A 153 8.15 -0.85 5.17
CA LEU A 153 7.42 0.22 5.87
C LEU A 153 8.33 1.42 6.15
N VAL A 154 9.58 1.20 6.56
CA VAL A 154 10.57 2.29 6.70
C VAL A 154 10.68 3.08 5.40
N PHE A 155 10.94 2.42 4.26
CA PHE A 155 11.01 3.09 2.96
C PHE A 155 9.69 3.78 2.54
N ALA A 156 8.57 3.21 2.90
CA ALA A 156 7.27 3.79 2.58
C ALA A 156 6.97 5.04 3.41
N LEU A 157 7.45 5.13 4.63
CA LEU A 157 7.15 6.21 5.58
C LEU A 157 8.18 7.36 5.56
N LEU A 158 9.39 7.11 5.06
CA LEU A 158 10.42 8.16 4.94
C LEU A 158 9.90 9.47 4.33
N PRO A 159 9.11 9.48 3.22
CA PRO A 159 8.58 10.71 2.64
C PRO A 159 7.36 11.29 3.38
N ILE A 160 6.94 10.71 4.51
CA ILE A 160 5.73 11.11 5.25
C ILE A 160 4.51 11.18 4.31
N PRO A 161 4.12 10.08 3.65
CA PRO A 161 3.09 10.10 2.61
C PRO A 161 1.72 10.45 3.19
N GLY A 162 0.90 11.15 2.41
CA GLY A 162 -0.50 11.39 2.79
C GLY A 162 -1.34 10.12 2.78
N LEU A 163 -1.04 9.15 1.90
CA LEU A 163 -1.72 7.86 1.82
C LEU A 163 -0.71 6.70 1.73
N LEU A 164 -0.85 5.75 2.64
CA LEU A 164 -0.14 4.48 2.63
C LEU A 164 -1.08 3.37 2.14
N ILE A 165 -0.71 2.66 1.09
CA ILE A 165 -1.47 1.52 0.57
C ILE A 165 -0.69 0.24 0.90
N LEU A 166 -1.35 -0.71 1.58
CA LEU A 166 -0.74 -1.96 2.03
C LEU A 166 -1.49 -3.15 1.44
N ASP A 167 -0.76 -4.01 0.75
CA ASP A 167 -1.29 -5.23 0.12
C ASP A 167 -0.93 -6.44 0.99
N GLU A 168 -1.92 -7.03 1.68
CA GLU A 168 -1.79 -8.19 2.59
C GLU A 168 -0.65 -8.03 3.61
N PRO A 169 -0.63 -6.96 4.43
CA PRO A 169 0.52 -6.62 5.27
C PRO A 169 0.85 -7.62 6.36
N THR A 170 0.00 -8.61 6.60
CA THR A 170 0.18 -9.63 7.66
C THR A 170 0.52 -11.01 7.11
N SER A 171 0.56 -11.19 5.79
CA SER A 171 0.67 -12.52 5.17
C SER A 171 2.02 -13.23 5.41
N ALA A 172 3.08 -12.47 5.73
CA ALA A 172 4.45 -12.98 5.87
C ALA A 172 5.03 -12.83 7.28
N ILE A 173 4.21 -12.43 8.28
CA ILE A 173 4.69 -12.12 9.62
C ILE A 173 3.97 -12.89 10.70
N ASP A 174 4.69 -13.17 11.79
CA ASP A 174 4.14 -13.77 12.99
C ASP A 174 3.23 -12.79 13.77
N PHE A 175 2.46 -13.33 14.70
CA PHE A 175 1.47 -12.57 15.48
C PHE A 175 2.09 -11.38 16.24
N THR A 176 3.30 -11.54 16.77
CA THR A 176 3.97 -10.47 17.54
C THR A 176 4.29 -9.27 16.64
N ASN A 177 4.80 -9.55 15.43
CA ASN A 177 5.10 -8.51 14.45
C ASN A 177 3.83 -7.89 13.84
N VAL A 178 2.72 -8.64 13.71
CA VAL A 178 1.42 -8.07 13.32
C VAL A 178 0.98 -7.00 14.31
N ASN A 179 1.05 -7.28 15.62
CA ASN A 179 0.68 -6.32 16.65
C ASN A 179 1.57 -5.06 16.61
N LEU A 180 2.88 -5.23 16.41
CA LEU A 180 3.81 -4.11 16.26
C LEU A 180 3.42 -3.21 15.09
N VAL A 181 3.21 -3.78 13.90
CA VAL A 181 2.80 -3.04 12.70
C VAL A 181 1.46 -2.33 12.91
N THR A 182 0.50 -3.01 13.55
CA THR A 182 -0.80 -2.43 13.89
C THR A 182 -0.66 -1.19 14.76
N LEU A 183 0.09 -1.30 15.87
CA LEU A 183 0.30 -0.18 16.79
C LEU A 183 1.00 1.00 16.11
N LYS A 184 2.06 0.70 15.32
CA LYS A 184 2.81 1.73 14.62
C LYS A 184 2.00 2.45 13.55
N LEU A 185 1.17 1.72 12.81
CA LEU A 185 0.26 2.34 11.82
C LEU A 185 -0.79 3.22 12.50
N LYS A 186 -1.41 2.76 13.60
CA LYS A 186 -2.37 3.58 14.37
C LYS A 186 -1.72 4.85 14.90
N ASP A 187 -0.51 4.76 15.44
CA ASP A 187 0.23 5.90 15.95
C ASP A 187 0.49 6.96 14.86
N ILE A 188 0.98 6.54 13.69
CA ILE A 188 1.23 7.42 12.55
C ILE A 188 -0.05 8.09 12.05
N ILE A 189 -1.14 7.33 11.93
CA ILE A 189 -2.41 7.84 11.42
C ILE A 189 -3.12 8.74 12.44
N SER A 190 -2.92 8.53 13.74
CA SER A 190 -3.50 9.35 14.81
C SER A 190 -3.11 10.82 14.74
N SER A 191 -2.01 11.17 14.06
CA SER A 191 -1.63 12.56 13.78
C SER A 191 -2.65 13.33 12.93
N GLY A 192 -3.59 12.61 12.27
CA GLY A 192 -4.70 13.19 11.48
C GLY A 192 -4.32 13.63 10.06
N ASN A 193 -3.05 13.66 9.70
CA ASN A 193 -2.58 14.12 8.39
C ASN A 193 -2.39 13.01 7.37
N GLN A 194 -2.19 11.78 7.83
CA GLN A 194 -1.95 10.60 7.02
C GLN A 194 -3.16 9.67 7.03
N SER A 195 -3.23 8.73 6.10
CA SER A 195 -4.24 7.67 6.06
C SER A 195 -3.64 6.40 5.54
N ALA A 196 -4.27 5.26 5.84
CA ALA A 196 -3.91 3.98 5.26
C ALA A 196 -5.11 3.36 4.53
N LEU A 197 -4.83 2.70 3.40
CA LEU A 197 -5.74 1.78 2.72
C LEU A 197 -5.11 0.40 2.73
N ILE A 198 -5.72 -0.51 3.45
CA ILE A 198 -5.25 -1.89 3.59
C ILE A 198 -6.15 -2.81 2.77
N VAL A 199 -5.58 -3.78 2.08
CA VAL A 199 -6.34 -4.89 1.52
C VAL A 199 -5.88 -6.18 2.17
N THR A 200 -6.84 -7.00 2.62
CA THR A 200 -6.53 -8.27 3.28
C THR A 200 -7.71 -9.25 3.20
N GLN A 201 -7.45 -10.52 3.46
CA GLN A 201 -8.47 -11.52 3.74
C GLN A 201 -8.67 -11.79 5.24
N ASP A 202 -7.79 -11.26 6.09
CA ASP A 202 -7.83 -11.44 7.54
C ASP A 202 -8.87 -10.51 8.17
N VAL A 203 -10.04 -11.09 8.52
CA VAL A 203 -11.15 -10.37 9.14
C VAL A 203 -10.80 -9.89 10.55
N LYS A 204 -10.01 -10.68 11.30
CA LYS A 204 -9.63 -10.32 12.67
C LYS A 204 -8.72 -9.10 12.66
N PHE A 205 -7.67 -9.15 11.86
CA PHE A 205 -6.75 -8.03 11.67
C PHE A 205 -7.49 -6.76 11.18
N ALA A 206 -8.37 -6.91 10.18
CA ALA A 206 -9.13 -5.80 9.65
C ALA A 206 -9.99 -5.11 10.73
N LYS A 207 -10.72 -5.88 11.55
CA LYS A 207 -11.54 -5.33 12.65
C LYS A 207 -10.71 -4.64 13.73
N GLU A 208 -9.49 -5.15 13.98
CA GLU A 208 -8.62 -4.60 15.01
C GLU A 208 -7.96 -3.28 14.59
N ILE A 209 -7.58 -3.14 13.31
CA ILE A 209 -6.80 -1.99 12.85
C ILE A 209 -7.65 -0.85 12.27
N SER A 210 -8.81 -1.14 11.68
CA SER A 210 -9.52 -0.21 10.80
C SER A 210 -10.52 0.69 11.51
N ASP A 211 -10.66 1.91 10.99
CA ASP A 211 -11.79 2.79 11.31
C ASP A 211 -13.01 2.45 10.44
N GLU A 212 -12.77 2.08 9.18
CA GLU A 212 -13.83 1.73 8.23
C GLU A 212 -13.44 0.51 7.38
N ILE A 213 -14.42 -0.36 7.11
CA ILE A 213 -14.25 -1.58 6.31
C ILE A 213 -15.23 -1.62 5.15
N ALA A 214 -14.76 -2.05 3.98
CA ALA A 214 -15.56 -2.42 2.82
C ALA A 214 -15.24 -3.84 2.38
N PHE A 215 -16.15 -4.47 1.64
CA PHE A 215 -16.00 -5.84 1.14
C PHE A 215 -15.93 -5.84 -0.38
N LEU A 216 -14.92 -6.53 -0.92
CA LEU A 216 -14.78 -6.77 -2.35
C LEU A 216 -15.19 -8.22 -2.68
N SER A 217 -16.30 -8.36 -3.38
CA SER A 217 -16.86 -9.64 -3.82
C SER A 217 -17.45 -9.51 -5.21
N ASP A 218 -17.30 -10.54 -6.04
CA ASP A 218 -17.87 -10.63 -7.39
C ASP A 218 -17.61 -9.38 -8.25
N GLY A 219 -16.41 -8.83 -8.11
CA GLY A 219 -15.96 -7.66 -8.87
C GLY A 219 -16.55 -6.32 -8.40
N LYS A 220 -17.28 -6.29 -7.29
CA LYS A 220 -17.91 -5.08 -6.73
C LYS A 220 -17.44 -4.78 -5.33
N LEU A 221 -17.32 -3.49 -5.02
CA LEU A 221 -16.96 -3.00 -3.69
C LEU A 221 -18.22 -2.51 -2.97
N SER A 222 -18.42 -2.97 -1.74
CA SER A 222 -19.46 -2.40 -0.86
C SER A 222 -19.08 -0.97 -0.44
N SER A 223 -20.04 -0.23 0.11
CA SER A 223 -19.71 1.02 0.82
C SER A 223 -18.81 0.73 2.04
N PHE A 224 -17.91 1.65 2.35
CA PHE A 224 -17.19 1.65 3.61
C PHE A 224 -18.15 1.88 4.77
N LYS A 225 -18.00 1.09 5.83
CA LYS A 225 -18.78 1.22 7.08
C LYS A 225 -17.82 1.31 8.24
N ALA A 226 -18.16 2.15 9.22
CA ALA A 226 -17.41 2.21 10.46
C ALA A 226 -17.38 0.83 11.15
N VAL A 227 -16.26 0.55 11.79
CA VAL A 227 -16.12 -0.65 12.62
C VAL A 227 -16.78 -0.34 13.97
N ASP A 228 -17.81 -1.10 14.33
CA ASP A 228 -18.39 -1.03 15.65
C ASP A 228 -17.37 -1.57 16.66
N ASN A 229 -16.96 -0.71 17.60
CA ASN A 229 -16.06 -1.05 18.71
C ASN A 229 -16.80 -1.81 19.80
#